data_f32e37fd2afa5f1d87da8c14cbf1ebb2
#
_entry.id   f32e37fd2afa5f1d87da8c14cbf1ebb2
#
_cell.length_a   1.000
_cell.length_b   1.000
_cell.length_c   1.000
_cell.angle_alpha   90.00
_cell.angle_beta   90.00
_cell.angle_gamma   90.00
#
_symmetry.space_group_name_H-M   'P 1'
#
loop_
_entity.id
_entity.type
_entity.pdbx_description
1 polymer ?
#
loop_
_entity_poly.entity_id
_entity_poly.type
_entity_poly.pdbx_seq_one_letter_code
_entity_poly.pdbx_strand_id
1 'polypeptide(L)'
;MQIPVQITFRGMDTSAAVEARILDKTAKLDTFHERITSCRVVVEAPHKRHHKGKLYLVSIDVTVPGGEFVVNTGKRFNHSHEDVYVAIRDAFNAMRRQLETHARESRGQVKNHEAPPHGTVLRLFPDHGFIGTSEQGEIYFHRNSVVDGRFDQLAEGAEVRFAATEGEKGLQATTVHVVGKQHIVEP
;
A
#
# COMPACT_ATOMS: atom_id res chain seq x y z
N MET A 1 -6.85 1.78 -26.61
CA MET A 1 -8.16 1.09 -26.54
C MET A 1 -9.17 2.07 -25.97
N GLN A 2 -10.37 2.22 -26.56
CA GLN A 2 -11.32 3.21 -26.07
C GLN A 2 -12.09 2.59 -24.90
N ILE A 3 -11.87 3.13 -23.69
CA ILE A 3 -12.59 2.69 -22.50
C ILE A 3 -14.06 3.12 -22.66
N PRO A 4 -15.06 2.23 -22.53
CA PRO A 4 -16.45 2.62 -22.53
C PRO A 4 -16.76 3.47 -21.28
N VAL A 5 -16.97 4.77 -21.50
CA VAL A 5 -17.24 5.73 -20.41
C VAL A 5 -18.72 6.06 -20.39
N GLN A 6 -19.36 5.87 -19.25
CA GLN A 6 -20.73 6.29 -19.02
C GLN A 6 -20.74 7.49 -18.05
N ILE A 7 -21.21 8.65 -18.55
CA ILE A 7 -21.27 9.89 -17.76
C ILE A 7 -22.73 10.19 -17.45
N THR A 8 -23.03 10.48 -16.19
CA THR A 8 -24.38 10.83 -15.70
C THR A 8 -24.32 12.12 -14.90
N PHE A 9 -25.19 13.07 -15.22
CA PHE A 9 -25.37 14.31 -14.45
C PHE A 9 -26.63 14.22 -13.63
N ARG A 10 -26.57 14.61 -12.34
CA ARG A 10 -27.71 14.63 -11.40
C ARG A 10 -27.84 16.01 -10.75
N GLY A 11 -29.05 16.56 -10.74
CA GLY A 11 -29.32 17.86 -10.11
C GLY A 11 -28.66 19.07 -10.77
N MET A 12 -28.12 18.88 -11.98
CA MET A 12 -27.51 19.92 -12.82
C MET A 12 -27.73 19.62 -14.28
N ASP A 13 -27.64 20.65 -15.11
CA ASP A 13 -27.69 20.49 -16.57
C ASP A 13 -26.42 19.83 -17.10
N THR A 14 -26.54 19.12 -18.20
CA THR A 14 -25.39 18.55 -18.92
C THR A 14 -24.46 19.66 -19.41
N SER A 15 -23.16 19.48 -19.21
CA SER A 15 -22.14 20.45 -19.64
C SER A 15 -21.10 19.76 -20.51
N ALA A 16 -21.06 20.14 -21.79
CA ALA A 16 -20.08 19.61 -22.73
C ALA A 16 -18.63 19.85 -22.28
N ALA A 17 -18.35 20.95 -21.58
CA ALA A 17 -17.03 21.26 -21.04
C ALA A 17 -16.64 20.30 -19.89
N VAL A 18 -17.60 19.98 -19.02
CA VAL A 18 -17.40 19.03 -17.90
C VAL A 18 -17.23 17.61 -18.48
N GLU A 19 -18.05 17.24 -19.47
CA GLU A 19 -17.95 15.95 -20.15
C GLU A 19 -16.58 15.76 -20.84
N ALA A 20 -16.13 16.77 -21.59
CA ALA A 20 -14.81 16.74 -22.23
C ALA A 20 -13.68 16.59 -21.19
N ARG A 21 -13.82 17.24 -20.03
CA ARG A 21 -12.84 17.12 -18.93
C ARG A 21 -12.83 15.72 -18.33
N ILE A 22 -13.98 15.09 -18.17
CA ILE A 22 -14.09 13.71 -17.66
C ILE A 22 -13.45 12.75 -18.68
N LEU A 23 -13.76 12.88 -19.96
CA LEU A 23 -13.17 12.05 -21.01
C LEU A 23 -11.63 12.17 -21.06
N ASP A 24 -11.08 13.39 -20.99
CA ASP A 24 -9.62 13.61 -20.90
C ASP A 24 -9.01 12.89 -19.68
N LYS A 25 -9.66 12.99 -18.53
CA LYS A 25 -9.19 12.33 -17.30
C LYS A 25 -9.30 10.81 -17.38
N THR A 26 -10.38 10.29 -17.97
CA THR A 26 -10.57 8.84 -18.15
C THR A 26 -9.53 8.25 -19.11
N ALA A 27 -9.25 8.95 -20.22
CA ALA A 27 -8.19 8.52 -21.15
C ALA A 27 -6.82 8.39 -20.46
N LYS A 28 -6.56 9.23 -19.45
CA LYS A 28 -5.33 9.15 -18.65
C LYS A 28 -5.31 7.98 -17.66
N LEU A 29 -6.45 7.44 -17.24
CA LEU A 29 -6.48 6.26 -16.37
C LEU A 29 -5.95 5.01 -17.08
N ASP A 30 -6.12 4.91 -18.40
CA ASP A 30 -5.62 3.80 -19.21
C ASP A 30 -4.08 3.66 -19.15
N THR A 31 -3.37 4.74 -18.86
CA THR A 31 -1.91 4.72 -18.68
C THR A 31 -1.48 4.04 -17.35
N PHE A 32 -2.36 3.98 -16.37
CA PHE A 32 -2.08 3.39 -15.06
C PHE A 32 -2.55 1.94 -14.94
N HIS A 33 -3.57 1.57 -15.74
CA HIS A 33 -4.09 0.20 -15.79
C HIS A 33 -4.61 -0.12 -17.19
N GLU A 34 -3.90 -0.98 -17.91
CA GLU A 34 -4.12 -1.28 -19.34
C GLU A 34 -5.42 -2.05 -19.63
N ARG A 35 -6.10 -2.61 -18.62
CA ARG A 35 -7.27 -3.47 -18.78
C ARG A 35 -8.50 -2.96 -18.06
N ILE A 36 -8.80 -1.66 -18.20
CA ILE A 36 -10.07 -1.12 -17.73
C ILE A 36 -11.19 -1.61 -18.62
N THR A 37 -12.18 -2.30 -18.06
CA THR A 37 -13.31 -2.87 -18.80
C THR A 37 -14.52 -1.94 -18.83
N SER A 38 -14.73 -1.13 -17.80
CA SER A 38 -15.75 -0.09 -17.77
C SER A 38 -15.37 1.07 -16.85
N CYS A 39 -15.90 2.25 -17.16
CA CYS A 39 -15.77 3.44 -16.32
C CYS A 39 -17.12 4.17 -16.27
N ARG A 40 -17.69 4.32 -15.09
CA ARG A 40 -18.90 5.08 -14.86
C ARG A 40 -18.58 6.28 -14.00
N VAL A 41 -19.00 7.47 -14.42
CA VAL A 41 -18.80 8.74 -13.70
C VAL A 41 -20.15 9.39 -13.46
N VAL A 42 -20.46 9.69 -12.22
CA VAL A 42 -21.66 10.43 -11.84
C VAL A 42 -21.24 11.76 -11.23
N VAL A 43 -21.72 12.86 -11.81
CA VAL A 43 -21.53 14.22 -11.28
C VAL A 43 -22.87 14.70 -10.75
N GLU A 44 -22.91 15.03 -9.48
CA GLU A 44 -24.13 15.46 -8.79
C GLU A 44 -23.95 16.83 -8.16
N ALA A 45 -24.90 17.74 -8.42
CA ALA A 45 -25.02 19.01 -7.70
C ALA A 45 -26.16 18.88 -6.68
N PRO A 46 -25.88 18.90 -5.38
CA PRO A 46 -26.90 18.82 -4.36
C PRO A 46 -27.82 20.06 -4.43
N HIS A 47 -29.08 19.85 -4.05
CA HIS A 47 -30.19 20.75 -4.23
C HIS A 47 -29.93 22.22 -3.85
N LYS A 48 -30.56 23.14 -4.61
CA LYS A 48 -30.51 24.61 -4.58
C LYS A 48 -30.92 25.31 -3.24
N ARG A 49 -31.13 24.57 -2.13
CA ARG A 49 -31.73 25.12 -0.90
C ARG A 49 -30.76 25.57 0.19
N HIS A 50 -29.47 25.45 0.02
CA HIS A 50 -28.52 25.92 1.02
C HIS A 50 -27.79 27.17 0.54
N HIS A 51 -27.87 28.25 1.35
CA HIS A 51 -27.18 29.51 1.16
C HIS A 51 -25.64 29.45 1.25
N LYS A 52 -25.08 28.26 1.45
CA LYS A 52 -23.64 28.00 1.46
C LYS A 52 -23.28 27.16 0.23
N GLY A 53 -22.62 27.76 -0.76
CA GLY A 53 -22.02 27.21 -1.98
C GLY A 53 -22.55 25.88 -2.54
N LYS A 54 -22.63 25.74 -3.85
CA LYS A 54 -22.97 24.45 -4.49
C LYS A 54 -21.77 23.51 -4.33
N LEU A 55 -21.88 22.49 -3.50
CA LEU A 55 -20.86 21.44 -3.41
C LEU A 55 -21.14 20.36 -4.47
N TYR A 56 -20.21 20.14 -5.37
CA TYR A 56 -20.32 19.09 -6.37
C TYR A 56 -19.83 17.75 -5.80
N LEU A 57 -20.62 16.70 -6.00
CA LEU A 57 -20.28 15.34 -5.65
C LEU A 57 -19.91 14.58 -6.92
N VAL A 58 -18.76 13.92 -6.90
CA VAL A 58 -18.31 13.09 -8.02
C VAL A 58 -18.11 11.67 -7.51
N SER A 59 -18.80 10.72 -8.15
CA SER A 59 -18.60 9.31 -7.96
C SER A 59 -18.02 8.69 -9.21
N ILE A 60 -16.97 7.90 -9.07
CA ILE A 60 -16.31 7.18 -10.16
C ILE A 60 -16.31 5.70 -9.79
N ASP A 61 -16.74 4.89 -10.72
CA ASP A 61 -16.78 3.44 -10.62
C ASP A 61 -16.00 2.86 -11.81
N VAL A 62 -14.95 2.11 -11.54
CA VAL A 62 -14.06 1.52 -12.55
C VAL A 62 -13.93 0.03 -12.30
N THR A 63 -14.20 -0.76 -13.34
CA THR A 63 -14.03 -2.21 -13.31
C THR A 63 -12.77 -2.61 -14.09
N VAL A 64 -12.00 -3.50 -13.49
CA VAL A 64 -10.82 -4.13 -14.09
C VAL A 64 -10.89 -5.64 -13.86
N PRO A 65 -10.16 -6.47 -14.63
CA PRO A 65 -10.04 -7.89 -14.30
C PRO A 65 -9.51 -8.08 -12.88
N GLY A 66 -10.31 -8.75 -12.04
CA GLY A 66 -9.95 -9.04 -10.64
C GLY A 66 -10.39 -7.99 -9.62
N GLY A 67 -11.05 -6.88 -10.03
CA GLY A 67 -11.53 -5.88 -9.07
C GLY A 67 -12.47 -4.82 -9.61
N GLU A 68 -13.22 -4.23 -8.69
CA GLU A 68 -14.06 -3.06 -8.90
C GLU A 68 -13.67 -1.97 -7.90
N PHE A 69 -13.46 -0.76 -8.38
CA PHE A 69 -12.99 0.37 -7.58
C PHE A 69 -14.00 1.50 -7.61
N VAL A 70 -14.42 1.94 -6.44
CA VAL A 70 -15.39 3.01 -6.29
C VAL A 70 -14.78 4.16 -5.48
N VAL A 71 -14.83 5.35 -6.05
CA VAL A 71 -14.49 6.61 -5.38
C VAL A 71 -15.72 7.48 -5.28
N ASN A 72 -15.95 8.04 -4.10
CA ASN A 72 -17.02 9.00 -3.88
C ASN A 72 -16.48 10.17 -3.07
N THR A 73 -16.55 11.40 -3.60
CA THR A 73 -16.08 12.62 -2.92
C THR A 73 -17.01 13.09 -1.81
N GLY A 74 -18.26 12.59 -1.75
CA GLY A 74 -19.29 13.02 -0.78
C GLY A 74 -19.03 12.61 0.67
N LYS A 75 -18.12 11.68 0.93
CA LYS A 75 -17.76 11.26 2.29
C LYS A 75 -16.87 12.26 3.04
N ARG A 76 -16.28 13.23 2.35
CA ARG A 76 -15.50 14.34 2.93
C ARG A 76 -16.02 15.64 2.35
N PHE A 77 -16.95 16.28 3.06
CA PHE A 77 -17.38 17.64 2.73
C PHE A 77 -16.17 18.58 2.78
N ASN A 78 -15.62 18.87 1.63
CA ASN A 78 -14.52 19.83 1.49
C ASN A 78 -15.05 21.03 0.69
N HIS A 79 -14.94 22.25 1.25
CA HIS A 79 -15.34 23.48 0.57
C HIS A 79 -14.66 23.70 -0.79
N SER A 80 -13.54 23.02 -1.05
CA SER A 80 -12.88 23.04 -2.35
C SER A 80 -13.71 22.43 -3.48
N HIS A 81 -14.78 21.66 -3.18
CA HIS A 81 -15.70 21.08 -4.18
C HIS A 81 -16.82 22.02 -4.60
N GLU A 82 -16.75 23.31 -4.27
CA GLU A 82 -17.61 24.36 -4.85
C GLU A 82 -17.33 24.55 -6.36
N ASP A 83 -16.15 24.12 -6.82
CA ASP A 83 -15.80 24.03 -8.22
C ASP A 83 -15.88 22.56 -8.69
N VAL A 84 -16.72 22.32 -9.71
CA VAL A 84 -16.89 20.98 -10.31
C VAL A 84 -15.58 20.40 -10.87
N TYR A 85 -14.70 21.24 -11.40
CA TYR A 85 -13.42 20.79 -11.95
C TYR A 85 -12.44 20.33 -10.85
N VAL A 86 -12.50 20.96 -9.68
CA VAL A 86 -11.74 20.54 -8.50
C VAL A 86 -12.26 19.20 -7.98
N ALA A 87 -13.60 19.05 -7.87
CA ALA A 87 -14.21 17.79 -7.46
C ALA A 87 -13.86 16.63 -8.40
N ILE A 88 -13.91 16.86 -9.72
CA ILE A 88 -13.50 15.90 -10.73
C ILE A 88 -12.01 15.54 -10.58
N ARG A 89 -11.14 16.55 -10.46
CA ARG A 89 -9.69 16.33 -10.28
C ARG A 89 -9.39 15.42 -9.09
N ASP A 90 -10.02 15.71 -7.97
CA ASP A 90 -9.77 15.01 -6.70
C ASP A 90 -10.31 13.57 -6.74
N ALA A 91 -11.49 13.36 -7.35
CA ALA A 91 -12.03 12.02 -7.58
C ALA A 91 -11.13 11.17 -8.48
N PHE A 92 -10.67 11.72 -9.61
CA PHE A 92 -9.76 11.01 -10.52
C PHE A 92 -8.38 10.75 -9.91
N ASN A 93 -7.85 11.66 -9.09
CA ASN A 93 -6.60 11.43 -8.36
C ASN A 93 -6.73 10.31 -7.31
N ALA A 94 -7.89 10.19 -6.68
CA ALA A 94 -8.15 9.10 -5.74
C ALA A 94 -8.29 7.77 -6.50
N MET A 95 -9.03 7.73 -7.61
CA MET A 95 -9.17 6.55 -8.47
C MET A 95 -7.81 6.08 -9.02
N ARG A 96 -7.00 7.01 -9.51
CA ARG A 96 -5.64 6.70 -9.98
C ARG A 96 -4.84 5.95 -8.93
N ARG A 97 -4.83 6.45 -7.67
CA ARG A 97 -4.07 5.80 -6.57
C ARG A 97 -4.54 4.38 -6.30
N GLN A 98 -5.86 4.12 -6.36
CA GLN A 98 -6.39 2.76 -6.18
C GLN A 98 -5.94 1.83 -7.31
N LEU A 99 -6.03 2.29 -8.57
CA LEU A 99 -5.59 1.52 -9.74
C LEU A 99 -4.09 1.26 -9.75
N GLU A 100 -3.27 2.26 -9.39
CA GLU A 100 -1.81 2.09 -9.25
C GLU A 100 -1.44 1.07 -8.17
N THR A 101 -2.16 1.06 -7.06
CA THR A 101 -1.96 0.07 -5.98
C THR A 101 -2.32 -1.32 -6.46
N HIS A 102 -3.50 -1.49 -7.06
CA HIS A 102 -3.93 -2.78 -7.62
C HIS A 102 -2.98 -3.29 -8.73
N ALA A 103 -2.52 -2.40 -9.61
CA ALA A 103 -1.57 -2.78 -10.66
C ALA A 103 -0.22 -3.26 -10.07
N ARG A 104 0.25 -2.65 -8.99
CA ARG A 104 1.46 -3.10 -8.27
C ARG A 104 1.26 -4.45 -7.60
N GLU A 105 0.12 -4.64 -6.94
CA GLU A 105 -0.24 -5.91 -6.30
C GLU A 105 -0.36 -7.04 -7.33
N SER A 106 -1.03 -6.80 -8.44
CA SER A 106 -1.22 -7.78 -9.53
C SER A 106 0.09 -8.15 -10.24
N ARG A 107 1.08 -7.26 -10.25
CA ARG A 107 2.42 -7.52 -10.83
C ARG A 107 3.38 -8.18 -9.83
N GLY A 108 2.94 -8.53 -8.62
CA GLY A 108 3.81 -9.05 -7.57
C GLY A 108 4.87 -8.04 -7.08
N GLN A 109 4.71 -6.76 -7.41
CA GLN A 109 5.63 -5.67 -7.01
C GLN A 109 5.31 -5.11 -5.61
N VAL A 110 4.41 -5.72 -4.88
CA VAL A 110 4.29 -5.48 -3.45
C VAL A 110 5.58 -6.02 -2.84
N LYS A 111 6.34 -5.17 -2.15
CA LYS A 111 7.32 -5.68 -1.20
C LYS A 111 6.53 -6.58 -0.26
N ASN A 112 6.59 -7.89 -0.49
CA ASN A 112 6.25 -8.84 0.54
C ASN A 112 7.17 -8.46 1.70
N HIS A 113 6.61 -7.92 2.75
CA HIS A 113 7.21 -8.01 4.05
C HIS A 113 7.04 -9.48 4.44
N GLU A 114 7.86 -10.36 3.87
CA GLU A 114 8.09 -11.65 4.47
C GLU A 114 8.39 -11.36 5.93
N ALA A 115 7.64 -11.99 6.80
CA ALA A 115 7.93 -11.87 8.22
C ALA A 115 9.44 -12.18 8.36
N PRO A 116 10.20 -11.32 9.06
CA PRO A 116 11.65 -11.51 9.12
C PRO A 116 11.93 -12.94 9.52
N PRO A 117 12.85 -13.64 8.82
CA PRO A 117 13.11 -15.04 9.05
C PRO A 117 13.45 -15.28 10.53
N HIS A 118 12.95 -16.39 11.05
CA HIS A 118 13.17 -16.84 12.41
C HIS A 118 14.25 -17.92 12.44
N GLY A 119 15.03 -17.93 13.50
CA GLY A 119 16.03 -18.96 13.73
C GLY A 119 16.33 -19.13 15.21
N THR A 120 17.18 -20.10 15.51
CA THR A 120 17.62 -20.39 16.87
C THR A 120 19.13 -20.22 16.95
N VAL A 121 19.63 -19.60 18.01
CA VAL A 121 21.07 -19.46 18.25
C VAL A 121 21.65 -20.86 18.52
N LEU A 122 22.51 -21.34 17.65
CA LEU A 122 23.15 -22.66 17.77
C LEU A 122 24.42 -22.61 18.59
N ARG A 123 25.23 -21.57 18.37
CA ARG A 123 26.54 -21.41 19.02
C ARG A 123 26.79 -19.93 19.28
N LEU A 124 27.39 -19.62 20.41
CA LEU A 124 27.73 -18.27 20.81
C LEU A 124 29.19 -18.19 21.23
N PHE A 125 29.91 -17.18 20.71
CA PHE A 125 31.29 -16.84 21.01
C PHE A 125 31.35 -15.42 21.56
N PRO A 126 32.49 -14.92 22.08
CA PRO A 126 32.54 -13.61 22.76
C PRO A 126 32.12 -12.41 21.88
N ASP A 127 32.29 -12.49 20.56
CA ASP A 127 32.06 -11.40 19.61
C ASP A 127 31.13 -11.74 18.44
N HIS A 128 30.72 -13.02 18.31
CA HIS A 128 29.87 -13.49 17.24
C HIS A 128 29.06 -14.74 17.62
N GLY A 129 28.17 -15.18 16.74
CA GLY A 129 27.43 -16.42 16.90
C GLY A 129 26.90 -16.94 15.57
N PHE A 130 26.19 -18.07 15.66
CA PHE A 130 25.55 -18.72 14.52
C PHE A 130 24.08 -18.99 14.81
N ILE A 131 23.22 -18.62 13.86
CA ILE A 131 21.78 -18.86 13.88
C ILE A 131 21.49 -20.05 12.97
N GLY A 132 20.80 -21.05 13.47
CA GLY A 132 20.27 -22.15 12.67
C GLY A 132 18.89 -21.83 12.15
N THR A 133 18.68 -22.13 10.87
CA THR A 133 17.38 -22.01 10.20
C THR A 133 17.03 -23.31 9.51
N SER A 134 15.73 -23.59 9.33
CA SER A 134 15.25 -24.78 8.64
C SER A 134 15.58 -24.82 7.14
N GLU A 135 15.76 -23.63 6.52
CA GLU A 135 15.89 -23.51 5.07
C GLU A 135 17.29 -23.12 4.59
N GLN A 136 18.02 -22.35 5.38
CA GLN A 136 19.28 -21.73 4.94
C GLN A 136 20.52 -22.25 5.69
N GLY A 137 20.36 -23.24 6.59
CA GLY A 137 21.46 -23.77 7.39
C GLY A 137 21.94 -22.81 8.47
N GLU A 138 23.27 -22.75 8.68
CA GLU A 138 23.87 -21.88 9.68
C GLU A 138 24.20 -20.51 9.11
N ILE A 139 23.74 -19.44 9.79
CA ILE A 139 23.96 -18.04 9.41
C ILE A 139 24.81 -17.37 10.46
N TYR A 140 25.94 -16.80 10.05
CA TYR A 140 26.82 -16.03 10.90
C TYR A 140 26.19 -14.69 11.32
N PHE A 141 26.38 -14.27 12.56
CA PHE A 141 26.10 -12.91 13.01
C PHE A 141 27.19 -12.39 13.95
N HIS A 142 27.49 -11.10 13.81
CA HIS A 142 28.43 -10.42 14.70
C HIS A 142 27.68 -9.80 15.88
N ARG A 143 28.34 -9.60 17.01
CA ARG A 143 27.81 -8.94 18.23
C ARG A 143 27.08 -7.62 17.90
N ASN A 144 27.64 -6.82 17.01
CA ASN A 144 27.08 -5.51 16.61
C ASN A 144 25.78 -5.64 15.79
N SER A 145 25.44 -6.80 15.29
CA SER A 145 24.19 -7.06 14.58
C SER A 145 23.00 -7.23 15.54
N VAL A 146 23.26 -7.46 16.84
CA VAL A 146 22.20 -7.62 17.84
C VAL A 146 21.69 -6.26 18.27
N VAL A 147 20.40 -6.04 18.00
CA VAL A 147 19.72 -4.78 18.34
C VAL A 147 19.56 -4.68 19.86
N ASP A 148 19.59 -3.45 20.37
CA ASP A 148 19.44 -3.11 21.80
C ASP A 148 20.61 -3.56 22.70
N GLY A 149 21.77 -3.90 22.13
CA GLY A 149 22.96 -4.25 22.91
C GLY A 149 22.83 -5.49 23.77
N ARG A 150 21.83 -6.34 23.48
CA ARG A 150 21.49 -7.53 24.27
C ARG A 150 22.32 -8.77 23.92
N PHE A 151 23.46 -8.63 23.27
CA PHE A 151 24.31 -9.77 22.91
C PHE A 151 24.71 -10.59 24.17
N ASP A 152 25.07 -9.92 25.25
CA ASP A 152 25.48 -10.58 26.50
C ASP A 152 24.32 -11.29 27.22
N GLN A 153 23.09 -11.08 26.79
CA GLN A 153 21.88 -11.76 27.30
C GLN A 153 21.42 -12.91 26.40
N LEU A 154 22.08 -13.08 25.23
CA LEU A 154 21.81 -14.20 24.35
C LEU A 154 22.37 -15.49 24.96
N ALA A 155 21.61 -16.56 24.80
CA ALA A 155 22.03 -17.91 25.15
C ALA A 155 21.84 -18.83 23.93
N GLU A 156 22.57 -19.92 23.90
CA GLU A 156 22.32 -21.01 22.94
C GLU A 156 20.89 -21.53 23.13
N GLY A 157 20.17 -21.74 22.05
CA GLY A 157 18.75 -22.10 22.06
C GLY A 157 17.80 -20.91 22.05
N ALA A 158 18.28 -19.66 22.13
CA ALA A 158 17.41 -18.48 22.05
C ALA A 158 16.80 -18.32 20.67
N GLU A 159 15.49 -18.05 20.62
CA GLU A 159 14.79 -17.70 19.38
C GLU A 159 15.09 -16.26 18.98
N VAL A 160 15.41 -16.05 17.70
CA VAL A 160 15.72 -14.73 17.16
C VAL A 160 15.02 -14.53 15.82
N ARG A 161 14.66 -13.29 15.53
CA ARG A 161 14.31 -12.80 14.20
C ARG A 161 15.51 -12.06 13.64
N PHE A 162 15.79 -12.21 12.37
CA PHE A 162 16.96 -11.59 11.77
C PHE A 162 16.70 -11.14 10.34
N ALA A 163 17.54 -10.23 9.86
CA ALA A 163 17.69 -9.90 8.44
C ALA A 163 19.08 -10.38 8.01
N ALA A 164 19.15 -11.10 6.90
CA ALA A 164 20.41 -11.61 6.36
C ALA A 164 20.69 -11.01 4.98
N THR A 165 21.98 -10.84 4.68
CA THR A 165 22.48 -10.45 3.37
C THR A 165 23.61 -11.39 2.97
N GLU A 166 23.89 -11.50 1.68
CA GLU A 166 25.01 -12.26 1.17
C GLU A 166 26.32 -11.51 1.49
N GLY A 167 27.21 -12.12 2.26
CA GLY A 167 28.52 -11.62 2.60
C GLY A 167 29.61 -12.40 1.87
N GLU A 168 30.89 -12.00 2.05
CA GLU A 168 32.04 -12.63 1.36
C GLU A 168 32.22 -14.14 1.65
N LYS A 169 31.71 -14.63 2.78
CA LYS A 169 31.85 -16.01 3.25
C LYS A 169 30.52 -16.75 3.35
N GLY A 170 29.45 -16.24 2.74
CA GLY A 170 28.10 -16.78 2.80
C GLY A 170 27.10 -15.82 3.47
N LEU A 171 25.92 -16.33 3.81
CA LEU A 171 24.87 -15.53 4.44
C LEU A 171 25.30 -15.03 5.81
N GLN A 172 25.12 -13.71 6.01
CA GLN A 172 25.42 -13.03 7.26
C GLN A 172 24.19 -12.25 7.76
N ALA A 173 23.83 -12.44 9.02
CA ALA A 173 22.77 -11.66 9.63
C ALA A 173 23.27 -10.26 9.99
N THR A 174 22.64 -9.25 9.39
CA THR A 174 22.96 -7.84 9.60
C THR A 174 22.19 -7.22 10.74
N THR A 175 21.02 -7.78 11.08
CA THR A 175 20.18 -7.34 12.18
C THR A 175 19.60 -8.55 12.88
N VAL A 176 19.74 -8.65 14.19
CA VAL A 176 19.25 -9.75 15.02
C VAL A 176 18.42 -9.18 16.16
N HIS A 177 17.16 -9.59 16.26
CA HIS A 177 16.26 -9.27 17.37
C HIS A 177 15.97 -10.52 18.18
N VAL A 178 16.16 -10.45 19.48
CA VAL A 178 15.80 -11.53 20.39
C VAL A 178 14.28 -11.60 20.52
N VAL A 179 13.70 -12.76 20.22
CA VAL A 179 12.27 -13.01 20.43
C VAL A 179 12.13 -13.51 21.89
N GLY A 180 11.99 -12.57 22.84
CA GLY A 180 11.95 -12.94 24.25
C GLY A 180 10.59 -13.48 24.68
N LYS A 181 10.52 -14.74 25.11
CA LYS A 181 9.78 -15.08 26.31
C LYS A 181 10.80 -14.98 27.46
N GLN A 182 10.69 -13.93 28.27
CA GLN A 182 11.37 -13.91 29.57
C GLN A 182 10.79 -15.05 30.40
N HIS A 183 11.46 -16.18 30.46
CA HIS A 183 11.34 -17.06 31.59
C HIS A 183 12.18 -16.37 32.70
N ILE A 184 11.51 -15.56 33.50
CA ILE A 184 12.05 -15.15 34.80
C ILE A 184 12.07 -16.43 35.63
N VAL A 185 13.24 -17.01 35.80
CA VAL A 185 13.49 -17.94 36.88
C VAL A 185 13.79 -17.07 38.06
N GLU A 186 12.78 -16.84 38.92
CA GLU A 186 13.01 -16.31 40.26
C GLU A 186 13.75 -17.35 41.10
N PRO A 187 14.67 -16.91 41.96
CA PRO A 187 15.52 -17.76 42.82
C PRO A 187 14.75 -18.52 43.90
#